data_da933bb7192e20c5180bd678871e98d9
#
_entry.id   da933bb7192e20c5180bd678871e98d9
#
_cell.length_a   1.000
_cell.length_b   1.000
_cell.length_c   1.000
_cell.angle_alpha   90.00
_cell.angle_beta   90.00
_cell.angle_gamma   90.00
#
_symmetry.space_group_name_H-M   'P 1'
#
loop_
_entity.id
_entity.type
_entity.pdbx_description
1 polymer ?
#
loop_
_entity_poly.entity_id
_entity_poly.type
_entity_poly.pdbx_seq_one_letter_code
_entity_poly.pdbx_strand_id
1 'polypeptide(L)'
;MNNLERKLIAIDLDGTTLNNESKISSYTKEVLQKAAQAGHIVSIVTGRPNRISENFYDELNIPTPMINFNGALGHIPHKNWDKEYIETFSKDIALDLVAEKEKLGIKIVAAESKNYALADQPNNIIPDFFPATLKANEVLNAINLQKDPSAMTMLVDEHKLPNIVETLKANFGDKITVGVWGGKNPILELSPKGVNKAKGVDFLAKTYNIDKKNIIAFGDEHNDASMIDYAGWGVVMQNGTDKLKSLANDITEYDNEHDGLARYLEDYLKLA
;
A
#
# COMPACT_ATOMS: atom_id res chain seq x y z
N MET A 1 29.33 -20.52 12.28
CA MET A 1 28.04 -20.05 11.73
C MET A 1 28.15 -18.55 11.68
N ASN A 2 28.24 -17.96 10.48
CA ASN A 2 28.19 -16.52 10.34
C ASN A 2 26.81 -16.09 10.83
N ASN A 3 26.77 -15.30 11.91
CA ASN A 3 25.54 -14.66 12.38
C ASN A 3 25.16 -13.61 11.34
N LEU A 4 24.46 -14.01 10.27
CA LEU A 4 23.86 -13.06 9.31
C LEU A 4 22.91 -12.18 10.13
N GLU A 5 23.20 -10.90 10.21
CA GLU A 5 22.37 -9.96 10.94
C GLU A 5 20.99 -9.94 10.29
N ARG A 6 19.97 -10.30 11.09
CA ARG A 6 18.58 -10.44 10.63
C ARG A 6 18.06 -9.11 10.11
N LYS A 7 17.49 -9.09 8.91
CA LYS A 7 16.95 -7.88 8.27
C LYS A 7 15.43 -7.93 8.16
N LEU A 8 14.82 -6.75 8.17
CA LEU A 8 13.46 -6.53 7.70
C LEU A 8 13.53 -6.05 6.25
N ILE A 9 12.87 -6.78 5.36
CA ILE A 9 12.79 -6.52 3.93
C ILE A 9 11.35 -6.10 3.64
N ALA A 10 11.13 -4.80 3.49
CA ALA A 10 9.84 -4.19 3.19
C ALA A 10 9.73 -4.01 1.67
N ILE A 11 8.75 -4.65 1.06
CA ILE A 11 8.57 -4.63 -0.40
C ILE A 11 7.21 -4.05 -0.78
N ASP A 12 7.19 -3.09 -1.69
CA ASP A 12 5.95 -2.70 -2.35
C ASP A 12 5.53 -3.75 -3.39
N LEU A 13 4.31 -3.68 -3.87
CA LEU A 13 3.75 -4.58 -4.89
C LEU A 13 3.86 -3.99 -6.29
N ASP A 14 3.10 -2.95 -6.57
CA ASP A 14 2.91 -2.40 -7.92
C ASP A 14 4.17 -1.69 -8.41
N GLY A 15 4.68 -2.08 -9.59
CA GLY A 15 5.92 -1.50 -10.12
C GLY A 15 7.21 -1.90 -9.38
N THR A 16 7.09 -2.75 -8.34
CA THR A 16 8.23 -3.21 -7.52
C THR A 16 8.34 -4.73 -7.52
N THR A 17 7.41 -5.43 -6.84
CA THR A 17 7.39 -6.90 -6.78
C THR A 17 6.61 -7.52 -7.95
N LEU A 18 5.61 -6.79 -8.43
CA LEU A 18 4.75 -7.21 -9.54
C LEU A 18 5.28 -6.66 -10.87
N ASN A 19 5.21 -7.50 -11.91
CA ASN A 19 5.43 -7.08 -13.30
C ASN A 19 4.20 -6.31 -13.84
N ASN A 20 4.27 -5.81 -15.09
CA ASN A 20 3.19 -5.03 -15.73
C ASN A 20 1.91 -5.85 -15.98
N GLU A 21 1.97 -7.18 -15.88
CA GLU A 21 0.80 -8.06 -15.88
C GLU A 21 0.22 -8.30 -14.48
N SER A 22 0.70 -7.58 -13.46
CA SER A 22 0.34 -7.77 -12.04
C SER A 22 0.60 -9.20 -11.54
N LYS A 23 1.73 -9.77 -11.90
CA LYS A 23 2.16 -11.12 -11.49
C LYS A 23 3.51 -11.07 -10.79
N ILE A 24 3.72 -11.98 -9.84
CA ILE A 24 5.03 -12.25 -9.25
C ILE A 24 5.73 -13.28 -10.14
N SER A 25 6.94 -12.99 -10.60
CA SER A 25 7.71 -13.99 -11.35
C SER A 25 8.14 -15.14 -10.46
N SER A 26 8.37 -16.31 -11.06
CA SER A 26 8.88 -17.48 -10.31
C SER A 26 10.24 -17.21 -9.67
N TYR A 27 11.09 -16.42 -10.32
CA TYR A 27 12.40 -16.04 -9.79
C TYR A 27 12.28 -15.08 -8.60
N THR A 28 11.47 -14.03 -8.71
CA THR A 28 11.21 -13.10 -7.58
C THR A 28 10.63 -13.85 -6.38
N LYS A 29 9.67 -14.73 -6.61
CA LYS A 29 9.10 -15.59 -5.56
C LYS A 29 10.16 -16.43 -4.87
N GLU A 30 11.01 -17.13 -5.63
CA GLU A 30 12.08 -17.99 -5.11
C GLU A 30 13.06 -17.21 -4.24
N VAL A 31 13.53 -16.05 -4.71
CA VAL A 31 14.48 -15.20 -3.96
C VAL A 31 13.87 -14.69 -2.66
N LEU A 32 12.63 -14.21 -2.67
CA LEU A 32 11.95 -13.76 -1.45
C LEU A 32 11.75 -14.91 -0.45
N GLN A 33 11.43 -16.11 -0.92
CA GLN A 33 11.33 -17.30 -0.08
C GLN A 33 12.69 -17.72 0.48
N LYS A 34 13.77 -17.68 -0.30
CA LYS A 34 15.14 -17.93 0.18
C LYS A 34 15.53 -16.91 1.26
N ALA A 35 15.23 -15.63 1.07
CA ALA A 35 15.48 -14.60 2.08
C ALA A 35 14.73 -14.91 3.40
N ALA A 36 13.46 -15.29 3.32
CA ALA A 36 12.68 -15.69 4.50
C ALA A 36 13.25 -16.96 5.16
N GLN A 37 13.67 -17.97 4.40
CA GLN A 37 14.31 -19.19 4.89
C GLN A 37 15.66 -18.94 5.55
N ALA A 38 16.41 -17.93 5.07
CA ALA A 38 17.65 -17.46 5.69
C ALA A 38 17.43 -16.73 7.03
N GLY A 39 16.17 -16.54 7.44
CA GLY A 39 15.77 -15.95 8.71
C GLY A 39 15.46 -14.45 8.66
N HIS A 40 15.48 -13.83 7.49
CA HIS A 40 15.04 -12.45 7.33
C HIS A 40 13.51 -12.33 7.41
N ILE A 41 13.02 -11.14 7.76
CA ILE A 41 11.59 -10.81 7.76
C ILE A 41 11.26 -10.16 6.42
N VAL A 42 10.58 -10.87 5.54
CA VAL A 42 10.06 -10.32 4.28
C VAL A 42 8.61 -9.91 4.51
N SER A 43 8.26 -8.68 4.19
CA SER A 43 6.90 -8.16 4.39
C SER A 43 6.43 -7.30 3.22
N ILE A 44 5.24 -7.59 2.72
CA ILE A 44 4.54 -6.74 1.75
C ILE A 44 4.09 -5.47 2.46
N VAL A 45 4.37 -4.30 1.87
CA VAL A 45 3.95 -2.97 2.36
C VAL A 45 3.33 -2.21 1.18
N THR A 46 2.01 -2.27 1.06
CA THR A 46 1.29 -1.81 -0.13
C THR A 46 0.19 -0.80 0.17
N GLY A 47 -0.14 0.04 -0.82
CA GLY A 47 -1.35 0.86 -0.81
C GLY A 47 -2.62 0.05 -1.03
N ARG A 48 -2.51 -1.14 -1.63
CA ARG A 48 -3.68 -1.97 -1.93
C ARG A 48 -4.46 -2.35 -0.68
N PRO A 49 -5.80 -2.45 -0.78
CA PRO A 49 -6.64 -3.16 0.19
C PRO A 49 -6.22 -4.63 0.32
N ASN A 50 -6.44 -5.22 1.51
CA ASN A 50 -6.14 -6.64 1.73
C ASN A 50 -6.91 -7.57 0.76
N ARG A 51 -8.18 -7.28 0.45
CA ARG A 51 -9.02 -8.10 -0.45
C ARG A 51 -8.44 -8.28 -1.86
N ILE A 52 -7.58 -7.37 -2.35
CA ILE A 52 -6.97 -7.45 -3.68
C ILE A 52 -5.45 -7.65 -3.63
N SER A 53 -4.90 -7.99 -2.48
CA SER A 53 -3.47 -8.23 -2.29
C SER A 53 -3.15 -9.50 -1.49
N GLU A 54 -4.13 -10.10 -0.81
CA GLU A 54 -3.93 -11.34 -0.05
C GLU A 54 -3.54 -12.54 -0.94
N ASN A 55 -3.97 -12.56 -2.21
CA ASN A 55 -3.54 -13.57 -3.17
C ASN A 55 -2.01 -13.55 -3.42
N PHE A 56 -1.39 -12.38 -3.44
CA PHE A 56 0.07 -12.26 -3.57
C PHE A 56 0.79 -12.72 -2.30
N TYR A 57 0.19 -12.45 -1.13
CA TYR A 57 0.70 -12.98 0.13
C TYR A 57 0.67 -14.51 0.13
N ASP A 58 -0.43 -15.11 -0.30
CA ASP A 58 -0.59 -16.56 -0.41
C ASP A 58 0.39 -17.16 -1.43
N GLU A 59 0.56 -16.49 -2.56
CA GLU A 59 1.50 -16.91 -3.60
C GLU A 59 2.94 -16.90 -3.08
N LEU A 60 3.37 -15.86 -2.37
CA LEU A 60 4.70 -15.79 -1.76
C LEU A 60 4.90 -16.84 -0.67
N ASN A 61 3.81 -17.25 0.00
CA ASN A 61 3.82 -18.24 1.07
C ASN A 61 4.87 -17.92 2.17
N ILE A 62 4.88 -16.67 2.63
CA ILE A 62 5.75 -16.19 3.71
C ILE A 62 4.92 -16.03 4.99
N PRO A 63 5.43 -16.41 6.19
CA PRO A 63 4.63 -16.41 7.42
C PRO A 63 4.61 -15.08 8.16
N THR A 64 5.05 -14.00 7.55
CA THR A 64 5.23 -12.69 8.16
C THR A 64 4.00 -11.81 7.96
N PRO A 65 3.75 -10.79 8.78
CA PRO A 65 2.65 -9.86 8.56
C PRO A 65 2.80 -9.10 7.25
N MET A 66 1.69 -8.61 6.72
CA MET A 66 1.68 -7.63 5.64
C MET A 66 1.04 -6.31 6.11
N ILE A 67 1.39 -5.24 5.42
CA ILE A 67 0.86 -3.89 5.64
C ILE A 67 0.04 -3.48 4.41
N ASN A 68 -1.21 -3.09 4.65
CA ASN A 68 -2.15 -2.62 3.63
C ASN A 68 -2.56 -1.16 3.85
N PHE A 69 -3.27 -0.58 2.89
CA PHE A 69 -3.79 0.79 2.94
C PHE A 69 -2.71 1.81 3.30
N ASN A 70 -1.53 1.70 2.67
CA ASN A 70 -0.39 2.58 2.92
C ASN A 70 0.04 2.67 4.40
N GLY A 71 -0.21 1.62 5.20
CA GLY A 71 0.16 1.61 6.62
C GLY A 71 -1.01 1.64 7.59
N ALA A 72 -2.27 1.72 7.13
CA ALA A 72 -3.43 1.74 8.02
C ALA A 72 -3.81 0.38 8.59
N LEU A 73 -3.37 -0.71 7.99
CA LEU A 73 -3.64 -2.07 8.44
C LEU A 73 -2.34 -2.87 8.50
N GLY A 74 -2.03 -3.42 9.67
CA GLY A 74 -0.98 -4.42 9.84
C GLY A 74 -1.59 -5.71 10.35
N HIS A 75 -1.47 -6.80 9.57
CA HIS A 75 -2.12 -8.07 9.89
C HIS A 75 -1.36 -9.27 9.31
N ILE A 76 -1.73 -10.47 9.73
CA ILE A 76 -1.37 -11.72 9.06
C ILE A 76 -2.63 -12.22 8.36
N PRO A 77 -2.66 -12.29 7.01
CA PRO A 77 -3.81 -12.81 6.27
C PRO A 77 -4.24 -14.19 6.78
N HIS A 78 -5.54 -14.44 6.80
CA HIS A 78 -6.18 -15.71 7.23
C HIS A 78 -5.89 -16.15 8.68
N LYS A 79 -5.23 -15.32 9.50
CA LYS A 79 -4.90 -15.67 10.89
C LYS A 79 -5.31 -14.57 11.85
N ASN A 80 -5.72 -14.96 13.04
CA ASN A 80 -5.80 -14.03 14.15
C ASN A 80 -4.38 -13.75 14.65
N TRP A 81 -4.04 -12.48 14.77
CA TRP A 81 -2.76 -12.04 15.26
C TRP A 81 -2.95 -11.00 16.38
N ASP A 82 -2.37 -11.26 17.53
CA ASP A 82 -2.54 -10.43 18.73
C ASP A 82 -1.98 -9.00 18.61
N LYS A 83 -1.13 -8.76 17.60
CA LYS A 83 -0.57 -7.44 17.27
C LYS A 83 -1.21 -6.79 16.06
N GLU A 84 -2.29 -7.37 15.53
CA GLU A 84 -3.04 -6.74 14.44
C GLU A 84 -3.50 -5.35 14.83
N TYR A 85 -3.35 -4.39 13.93
CA TYR A 85 -3.87 -3.05 14.12
C TYR A 85 -4.61 -2.55 12.88
N ILE A 86 -5.58 -1.68 13.11
CA ILE A 86 -6.36 -0.99 12.07
C ILE A 86 -6.44 0.48 12.46
N GLU A 87 -5.98 1.37 11.57
CA GLU A 87 -6.17 2.81 11.67
C GLU A 87 -7.35 3.23 10.79
N THR A 88 -8.18 4.12 11.30
CA THR A 88 -9.40 4.58 10.64
C THR A 88 -9.59 6.08 10.81
N PHE A 89 -10.43 6.69 9.96
CA PHE A 89 -10.92 8.04 10.12
C PHE A 89 -12.44 8.04 10.18
N SER A 90 -13.05 9.12 10.71
CA SER A 90 -14.50 9.17 10.93
C SER A 90 -15.29 8.86 9.66
N LYS A 91 -16.24 7.93 9.75
CA LYS A 91 -17.20 7.62 8.69
C LYS A 91 -18.06 8.82 8.28
N ASP A 92 -18.23 9.80 9.15
CA ASP A 92 -18.99 11.01 8.85
C ASP A 92 -18.35 11.77 7.68
N ILE A 93 -17.01 11.81 7.60
CA ILE A 93 -16.29 12.39 6.45
C ILE A 93 -16.68 11.67 5.15
N ALA A 94 -16.76 10.34 5.17
CA ALA A 94 -17.15 9.57 4.00
C ALA A 94 -18.59 9.87 3.58
N LEU A 95 -19.50 9.99 4.54
CA LEU A 95 -20.92 10.30 4.28
C LEU A 95 -21.11 11.72 3.78
N ASP A 96 -20.39 12.70 4.35
CA ASP A 96 -20.41 14.10 3.89
C ASP A 96 -19.93 14.21 2.43
N LEU A 97 -18.85 13.48 2.07
CA LEU A 97 -18.33 13.48 0.71
C LEU A 97 -19.27 12.81 -0.29
N VAL A 98 -19.97 11.76 0.10
CA VAL A 98 -21.04 11.15 -0.73
C VAL A 98 -22.19 12.12 -0.94
N ALA A 99 -22.59 12.86 0.10
CA ALA A 99 -23.68 13.83 0.01
C ALA A 99 -23.34 15.04 -0.87
N GLU A 100 -22.08 15.46 -0.89
CA GLU A 100 -21.60 16.63 -1.65
C GLU A 100 -20.89 16.27 -2.97
N LYS A 101 -20.87 15.01 -3.37
CA LYS A 101 -20.02 14.51 -4.45
C LYS A 101 -20.22 15.24 -5.78
N GLU A 102 -21.45 15.53 -6.19
CA GLU A 102 -21.76 16.21 -7.45
C GLU A 102 -21.21 17.65 -7.47
N LYS A 103 -21.43 18.38 -6.37
CA LYS A 103 -20.94 19.76 -6.20
C LYS A 103 -19.41 19.81 -6.25
N LEU A 104 -18.74 18.84 -5.65
CA LEU A 104 -17.29 18.73 -5.65
C LEU A 104 -16.71 18.21 -6.97
N GLY A 105 -17.51 17.56 -7.82
CA GLY A 105 -17.04 16.92 -9.05
C GLY A 105 -16.43 15.54 -8.80
N ILE A 106 -16.85 14.88 -7.74
CA ILE A 106 -16.51 13.49 -7.44
C ILE A 106 -17.50 12.61 -8.21
N LYS A 107 -16.98 11.66 -8.99
CA LYS A 107 -17.79 10.76 -9.82
C LYS A 107 -18.17 9.50 -9.05
N ILE A 108 -17.21 8.89 -8.37
CA ILE A 108 -17.39 7.64 -7.61
C ILE A 108 -16.66 7.76 -6.30
N VAL A 109 -17.24 7.18 -5.27
CA VAL A 109 -16.67 7.09 -3.93
C VAL A 109 -16.72 5.63 -3.48
N ALA A 110 -15.57 5.10 -3.05
CA ALA A 110 -15.48 3.83 -2.34
C ALA A 110 -14.85 4.04 -0.96
N ALA A 111 -15.41 3.39 0.06
CA ALA A 111 -14.89 3.42 1.43
C ALA A 111 -14.62 1.99 1.89
N GLU A 112 -13.41 1.75 2.40
CA GLU A 112 -12.94 0.40 2.72
C GLU A 112 -12.25 0.32 4.08
N SER A 113 -12.32 -0.86 4.66
CA SER A 113 -11.48 -1.30 5.77
C SER A 113 -11.26 -2.81 5.63
N LYS A 114 -10.55 -3.45 6.56
CA LYS A 114 -10.21 -4.88 6.48
C LYS A 114 -11.40 -5.78 6.11
N ASN A 115 -12.58 -5.52 6.66
CA ASN A 115 -13.72 -6.44 6.62
C ASN A 115 -14.87 -5.97 5.74
N TYR A 116 -14.74 -4.85 5.05
CA TYR A 116 -15.78 -4.35 4.15
C TYR A 116 -15.20 -3.47 3.05
N ALA A 117 -15.89 -3.46 1.92
CA ALA A 117 -15.71 -2.53 0.82
C ALA A 117 -17.10 -2.07 0.38
N LEU A 118 -17.32 -0.75 0.40
CA LEU A 118 -18.58 -0.13 0.00
C LEU A 118 -18.29 0.89 -1.10
N ALA A 119 -19.15 0.98 -2.11
CA ALA A 119 -19.07 2.05 -3.11
C ALA A 119 -20.46 2.64 -3.37
N ASP A 120 -20.52 3.91 -3.76
CA ASP A 120 -21.77 4.60 -4.01
C ASP A 120 -22.45 4.17 -5.33
N GLN A 121 -21.66 3.65 -6.25
CA GLN A 121 -22.11 3.07 -7.52
C GLN A 121 -21.08 2.10 -8.10
N PRO A 122 -21.51 1.14 -8.95
CA PRO A 122 -20.58 0.22 -9.62
C PRO A 122 -19.77 0.92 -10.69
N ASN A 123 -18.55 0.43 -10.96
CA ASN A 123 -17.68 0.96 -12.00
C ASN A 123 -16.65 -0.06 -12.49
N ASN A 124 -16.33 -0.02 -13.80
CA ASN A 124 -15.35 -0.89 -14.44
C ASN A 124 -14.09 -0.15 -14.94
N ILE A 125 -13.92 1.13 -14.61
CA ILE A 125 -12.80 1.94 -15.13
C ILE A 125 -11.48 1.48 -14.52
N ILE A 126 -11.49 1.13 -13.23
CA ILE A 126 -10.32 0.61 -12.52
C ILE A 126 -10.76 -0.69 -11.87
N PRO A 127 -10.59 -1.82 -12.58
CA PRO A 127 -10.90 -3.14 -12.05
C PRO A 127 -10.25 -3.34 -10.68
N ASP A 128 -10.92 -4.10 -9.83
CA ASP A 128 -10.52 -4.47 -8.47
C ASP A 128 -10.59 -3.35 -7.42
N PHE A 129 -10.26 -2.09 -7.74
CA PHE A 129 -10.42 -0.97 -6.81
C PHE A 129 -11.87 -0.52 -6.66
N PHE A 130 -12.61 -0.45 -7.77
CA PHE A 130 -14.05 -0.17 -7.73
C PHE A 130 -14.82 -1.42 -8.16
N PRO A 131 -15.88 -1.81 -7.43
CA PRO A 131 -16.65 -2.99 -7.77
C PRO A 131 -17.44 -2.79 -9.07
N ALA A 132 -17.39 -3.79 -9.96
CA ALA A 132 -18.15 -3.79 -11.21
C ALA A 132 -19.67 -3.95 -10.97
N THR A 133 -20.05 -4.57 -9.87
CA THR A 133 -21.43 -4.78 -9.41
C THR A 133 -21.49 -4.57 -7.91
N LEU A 134 -22.65 -4.14 -7.40
CA LEU A 134 -22.88 -3.94 -5.99
C LEU A 134 -24.15 -4.70 -5.54
N LYS A 135 -24.03 -5.41 -4.45
CA LYS A 135 -25.19 -5.90 -3.70
C LYS A 135 -25.78 -4.75 -2.86
N ALA A 136 -27.02 -4.89 -2.42
CA ALA A 136 -27.70 -3.86 -1.64
C ALA A 136 -26.95 -3.46 -0.35
N ASN A 137 -26.26 -4.39 0.28
CA ASN A 137 -25.44 -4.17 1.48
C ASN A 137 -24.01 -3.69 1.19
N GLU A 138 -23.64 -3.58 -0.07
CA GLU A 138 -22.32 -3.05 -0.53
C GLU A 138 -22.42 -1.60 -1.02
N VAL A 139 -23.64 -1.03 -1.07
CA VAL A 139 -23.86 0.36 -1.45
C VAL A 139 -23.45 1.28 -0.31
N LEU A 140 -22.53 2.22 -0.61
CA LEU A 140 -22.05 3.22 0.36
C LEU A 140 -23.17 4.22 0.70
N ASN A 141 -23.68 4.12 1.91
CA ASN A 141 -24.69 5.00 2.49
C ASN A 141 -24.68 4.91 4.02
N ALA A 142 -25.46 5.75 4.70
CA ALA A 142 -25.51 5.79 6.16
C ALA A 142 -26.03 4.50 6.83
N ILE A 143 -26.77 3.66 6.10
CA ILE A 143 -27.27 2.38 6.62
C ILE A 143 -26.17 1.32 6.60
N ASN A 144 -25.37 1.26 5.53
CA ASN A 144 -24.37 0.23 5.31
C ASN A 144 -22.99 0.59 5.91
N LEU A 145 -22.62 1.87 5.94
CA LEU A 145 -21.36 2.32 6.54
C LEU A 145 -21.51 2.44 8.07
N GLN A 146 -21.35 1.32 8.76
CA GLN A 146 -21.52 1.26 10.22
C GLN A 146 -20.21 1.50 10.99
N LYS A 147 -19.05 1.36 10.34
CA LYS A 147 -17.72 1.48 10.96
C LYS A 147 -16.88 2.50 10.20
N ASP A 148 -15.94 3.09 10.89
CA ASP A 148 -14.96 4.02 10.34
C ASP A 148 -14.07 3.33 9.29
N PRO A 149 -13.83 3.96 8.11
CA PRO A 149 -13.00 3.40 7.05
C PRO A 149 -11.50 3.61 7.30
N SER A 150 -10.70 2.70 6.76
CA SER A 150 -9.23 2.81 6.72
C SER A 150 -8.74 3.55 5.47
N ALA A 151 -9.52 3.48 4.41
CA ALA A 151 -9.24 4.17 3.15
C ALA A 151 -10.55 4.58 2.47
N MET A 152 -10.46 5.64 1.69
CA MET A 152 -11.52 6.08 0.80
C MET A 152 -10.90 6.45 -0.55
N THR A 153 -11.38 5.81 -1.60
CA THR A 153 -10.89 6.02 -2.96
C THR A 153 -11.97 6.72 -3.78
N MET A 154 -11.59 7.75 -4.51
CA MET A 154 -12.52 8.56 -5.30
C MET A 154 -12.02 8.73 -6.72
N LEU A 155 -12.89 8.47 -7.70
CA LEU A 155 -12.71 8.92 -9.07
C LEU A 155 -13.29 10.32 -9.18
N VAL A 156 -12.50 11.28 -9.67
CA VAL A 156 -12.92 12.68 -9.72
C VAL A 156 -12.89 13.23 -11.15
N ASP A 157 -13.39 14.44 -11.34
CA ASP A 157 -13.18 15.19 -12.58
C ASP A 157 -11.74 15.73 -12.60
N GLU A 158 -10.96 15.40 -13.62
CA GLU A 158 -9.56 15.79 -13.75
C GLU A 158 -9.37 17.31 -13.64
N HIS A 159 -10.25 18.09 -14.28
CA HIS A 159 -10.20 19.56 -14.26
C HIS A 159 -10.47 20.15 -12.87
N LYS A 160 -11.17 19.41 -12.00
CA LYS A 160 -11.50 19.84 -10.64
C LYS A 160 -10.54 19.30 -9.58
N LEU A 161 -9.67 18.36 -9.95
CA LEU A 161 -8.79 17.65 -9.01
C LEU A 161 -7.99 18.59 -8.07
N PRO A 162 -7.30 19.66 -8.54
CA PRO A 162 -6.56 20.55 -7.64
C PRO A 162 -7.47 21.22 -6.61
N ASN A 163 -8.65 21.70 -7.04
CA ASN A 163 -9.61 22.37 -6.16
C ASN A 163 -10.22 21.39 -5.13
N ILE A 164 -10.50 20.15 -5.54
CA ILE A 164 -10.98 19.11 -4.62
C ILE A 164 -9.93 18.82 -3.55
N VAL A 165 -8.66 18.65 -3.94
CA VAL A 165 -7.55 18.41 -3.01
C VAL A 165 -7.42 19.55 -2.00
N GLU A 166 -7.50 20.81 -2.46
CA GLU A 166 -7.44 21.97 -1.59
C GLU A 166 -8.62 22.03 -0.61
N THR A 167 -9.84 21.80 -1.10
CA THR A 167 -11.07 21.75 -0.30
C THR A 167 -10.99 20.66 0.78
N LEU A 168 -10.55 19.44 0.42
CA LEU A 168 -10.41 18.33 1.36
C LEU A 168 -9.36 18.61 2.43
N LYS A 169 -8.23 19.18 2.05
CA LYS A 169 -7.17 19.58 2.99
C LYS A 169 -7.62 20.69 3.93
N ALA A 170 -8.37 21.68 3.43
CA ALA A 170 -8.88 22.77 4.25
C ALA A 170 -9.91 22.31 5.29
N ASN A 171 -10.82 21.39 4.89
CA ASN A 171 -11.91 20.96 5.74
C ASN A 171 -11.55 19.82 6.69
N PHE A 172 -10.63 18.92 6.28
CA PHE A 172 -10.36 17.67 6.99
C PHE A 172 -8.88 17.37 7.18
N GLY A 173 -7.96 18.26 6.79
CA GLY A 173 -6.53 17.99 6.78
C GLY A 173 -5.89 17.77 8.15
N ASP A 174 -6.61 18.03 9.23
CA ASP A 174 -6.26 17.65 10.61
C ASP A 174 -6.59 16.18 10.94
N LYS A 175 -7.53 15.56 10.19
CA LYS A 175 -8.07 14.21 10.42
C LYS A 175 -7.62 13.20 9.37
N ILE A 176 -7.38 13.67 8.14
CA ILE A 176 -7.03 12.81 7.00
C ILE A 176 -5.78 13.30 6.28
N THR A 177 -5.18 12.38 5.53
CA THR A 177 -4.19 12.64 4.49
C THR A 177 -4.85 12.45 3.12
N VAL A 178 -4.60 13.35 2.19
CA VAL A 178 -5.10 13.28 0.81
C VAL A 178 -3.94 12.93 -0.10
N GLY A 179 -4.02 11.79 -0.77
CA GLY A 179 -3.12 11.32 -1.81
C GLY A 179 -3.75 11.46 -3.20
N VAL A 180 -2.92 11.72 -4.21
CA VAL A 180 -3.30 11.69 -5.62
C VAL A 180 -2.56 10.54 -6.27
N TRP A 181 -3.27 9.61 -6.90
CA TRP A 181 -2.60 8.51 -7.59
C TRP A 181 -1.96 9.01 -8.89
N GLY A 182 -0.85 8.38 -9.24
CA GLY A 182 -0.26 8.52 -10.56
C GLY A 182 -1.10 7.83 -11.66
N GLY A 183 -0.75 8.05 -12.93
CA GLY A 183 -1.39 7.38 -14.05
C GLY A 183 -2.49 8.18 -14.74
N LYS A 184 -3.29 7.50 -15.58
CA LYS A 184 -4.25 8.13 -16.51
C LYS A 184 -5.57 8.53 -15.85
N ASN A 185 -5.90 7.96 -14.71
CA ASN A 185 -7.16 8.21 -14.04
C ASN A 185 -6.99 9.18 -12.88
N PRO A 186 -7.84 10.21 -12.75
CA PRO A 186 -7.78 11.17 -11.66
C PRO A 186 -8.36 10.58 -10.38
N ILE A 187 -7.53 9.80 -9.65
CA ILE A 187 -7.89 9.12 -8.41
C ILE A 187 -7.34 9.88 -7.22
N LEU A 188 -8.20 10.12 -6.25
CA LEU A 188 -7.86 10.58 -4.92
C LEU A 188 -8.02 9.45 -3.91
N GLU A 189 -7.09 9.36 -2.99
CA GLU A 189 -7.15 8.47 -1.84
C GLU A 189 -7.13 9.31 -0.56
N LEU A 190 -8.04 8.97 0.37
CA LEU A 190 -8.02 9.48 1.74
C LEU A 190 -7.58 8.36 2.67
N SER A 191 -6.67 8.68 3.56
CA SER A 191 -6.22 7.82 4.65
C SER A 191 -6.25 8.55 5.99
N PRO A 192 -6.21 7.86 7.13
CA PRO A 192 -6.12 8.51 8.43
C PRO A 192 -4.88 9.40 8.52
N LYS A 193 -4.98 10.50 9.24
CA LYS A 193 -3.87 11.45 9.40
C LYS A 193 -2.61 10.78 9.95
N GLY A 194 -1.48 11.02 9.28
CA GLY A 194 -0.18 10.50 9.70
C GLY A 194 0.08 9.05 9.33
N VAL A 195 -0.88 8.36 8.70
CA VAL A 195 -0.67 7.03 8.12
C VAL A 195 0.17 7.16 6.85
N ASN A 196 1.21 6.34 6.75
CA ASN A 196 2.08 6.18 5.59
C ASN A 196 2.84 4.84 5.69
N LYS A 197 3.51 4.42 4.63
CA LYS A 197 4.22 3.13 4.60
C LYS A 197 5.33 3.03 5.65
N ALA A 198 6.02 4.14 6.00
CA ALA A 198 7.03 4.14 7.06
C ALA A 198 6.47 3.75 8.42
N LYS A 199 5.23 4.16 8.75
CA LYS A 199 4.56 3.76 9.99
C LYS A 199 4.35 2.24 10.08
N GLY A 200 3.96 1.62 8.96
CA GLY A 200 3.85 0.16 8.87
C GLY A 200 5.19 -0.54 9.03
N VAL A 201 6.24 -0.02 8.39
CA VAL A 201 7.61 -0.57 8.49
C VAL A 201 8.16 -0.42 9.91
N ASP A 202 7.95 0.73 10.57
CA ASP A 202 8.34 0.97 11.97
C ASP A 202 7.63 -0.02 12.93
N PHE A 203 6.33 -0.24 12.71
CA PHE A 203 5.57 -1.23 13.47
C PHE A 203 6.15 -2.64 13.32
N LEU A 204 6.49 -3.06 12.11
CA LEU A 204 7.13 -4.36 11.86
C LEU A 204 8.51 -4.43 12.52
N ALA A 205 9.33 -3.39 12.38
CA ALA A 205 10.65 -3.34 12.98
C ALA A 205 10.59 -3.51 14.51
N LYS A 206 9.68 -2.78 15.18
CA LYS A 206 9.42 -2.90 16.61
C LYS A 206 8.91 -4.29 16.99
N THR A 207 8.00 -4.86 16.18
CA THR A 207 7.43 -6.19 16.42
C THR A 207 8.47 -7.29 16.41
N TYR A 208 9.45 -7.21 15.52
CA TYR A 208 10.50 -8.22 15.35
C TYR A 208 11.84 -7.84 16.00
N ASN A 209 11.89 -6.69 16.69
CA ASN A 209 13.09 -6.15 17.32
C ASN A 209 14.25 -6.01 16.32
N ILE A 210 13.96 -5.36 15.19
CA ILE A 210 14.92 -5.07 14.12
C ILE A 210 15.34 -3.60 14.22
N ASP A 211 16.63 -3.35 14.33
CA ASP A 211 17.17 -1.99 14.29
C ASP A 211 16.96 -1.34 12.91
N LYS A 212 16.74 -0.03 12.89
CA LYS A 212 16.52 0.75 11.64
C LYS A 212 17.61 0.48 10.59
N LYS A 213 18.88 0.38 10.98
CA LYS A 213 20.02 0.08 10.09
C LYS A 213 19.89 -1.26 9.35
N ASN A 214 19.06 -2.16 9.86
CA ASN A 214 18.78 -3.50 9.33
C ASN A 214 17.46 -3.59 8.58
N ILE A 215 16.87 -2.46 8.23
CA ILE A 215 15.70 -2.37 7.37
C ILE A 215 16.18 -2.07 5.96
N ILE A 216 15.76 -2.90 5.01
CA ILE A 216 15.86 -2.62 3.58
C ILE A 216 14.45 -2.47 3.02
N ALA A 217 14.19 -1.41 2.25
CA ALA A 217 12.89 -1.13 1.66
C ALA A 217 13.02 -0.98 0.15
N PHE A 218 12.04 -1.53 -0.59
CA PHE A 218 11.95 -1.43 -2.05
C PHE A 218 10.64 -0.76 -2.45
N GLY A 219 10.72 0.17 -3.41
CA GLY A 219 9.56 0.89 -3.93
C GLY A 219 9.87 1.61 -5.24
N ASP A 220 8.86 2.16 -5.90
CA ASP A 220 8.99 2.83 -7.20
C ASP A 220 8.22 4.16 -7.30
N GLU A 221 7.18 4.38 -6.47
CA GLU A 221 6.29 5.53 -6.61
C GLU A 221 6.25 6.41 -5.34
N HIS A 222 5.61 7.56 -5.43
CA HIS A 222 5.59 8.62 -4.41
C HIS A 222 5.10 8.17 -3.01
N ASN A 223 4.18 7.20 -2.93
CA ASN A 223 3.71 6.64 -1.66
C ASN A 223 4.76 5.81 -0.94
N ASP A 224 5.84 5.39 -1.63
CA ASP A 224 6.99 4.69 -1.06
C ASP A 224 8.00 5.63 -0.41
N ALA A 225 7.95 6.93 -0.73
CA ALA A 225 8.95 7.90 -0.30
C ALA A 225 9.21 7.84 1.22
N SER A 226 8.12 7.70 2.00
CA SER A 226 8.23 7.63 3.45
C SER A 226 8.98 6.38 3.95
N MET A 227 8.78 5.20 3.35
CA MET A 227 9.47 3.98 3.78
C MET A 227 10.90 3.91 3.23
N ILE A 228 11.15 4.45 2.05
CA ILE A 228 12.50 4.56 1.46
C ILE A 228 13.40 5.45 2.33
N ASP A 229 12.90 6.63 2.73
CA ASP A 229 13.62 7.56 3.62
C ASP A 229 13.76 7.01 5.05
N TYR A 230 12.74 6.28 5.52
CA TYR A 230 12.76 5.68 6.85
C TYR A 230 13.73 4.51 6.96
N ALA A 231 13.89 3.67 5.95
CA ALA A 231 14.73 2.48 6.01
C ALA A 231 16.21 2.82 6.28
N GLY A 232 16.94 1.88 6.85
CA GLY A 232 18.41 1.98 6.94
C GLY A 232 19.07 1.86 5.57
N TRP A 233 18.38 1.21 4.62
CA TRP A 233 18.78 1.06 3.23
C TRP A 233 17.55 1.09 2.32
N GLY A 234 17.25 2.25 1.76
CA GLY A 234 16.16 2.44 0.81
C GLY A 234 16.63 2.21 -0.62
N VAL A 235 15.98 1.31 -1.34
CA VAL A 235 16.29 0.95 -2.73
C VAL A 235 15.10 1.30 -3.61
N VAL A 236 15.33 2.06 -4.65
CA VAL A 236 14.30 2.42 -5.62
C VAL A 236 14.48 1.60 -6.89
N MET A 237 13.36 1.13 -7.43
CA MET A 237 13.37 0.37 -8.68
C MET A 237 13.86 1.21 -9.86
N GLN A 238 14.48 0.57 -10.86
CA GLN A 238 14.97 1.25 -12.06
C GLN A 238 13.85 2.00 -12.80
N ASN A 239 12.63 1.46 -12.80
CA ASN A 239 11.42 2.10 -13.33
C ASN A 239 10.82 3.17 -12.40
N GLY A 240 11.35 3.35 -11.19
CA GLY A 240 10.82 4.32 -10.23
C GLY A 240 10.98 5.78 -10.67
N THR A 241 10.20 6.66 -10.06
CA THR A 241 10.21 8.09 -10.39
C THR A 241 11.53 8.77 -10.00
N ASP A 242 11.98 9.76 -10.79
CA ASP A 242 13.23 10.49 -10.53
C ASP A 242 13.23 11.15 -9.13
N LYS A 243 12.06 11.64 -8.71
CA LYS A 243 11.89 12.22 -7.38
C LYS A 243 12.16 11.19 -6.29
N LEU A 244 11.65 9.97 -6.44
CA LEU A 244 11.89 8.91 -5.46
C LEU A 244 13.35 8.45 -5.49
N LYS A 245 13.94 8.31 -6.68
CA LYS A 245 15.37 7.96 -6.84
C LYS A 245 16.31 8.92 -6.12
N SER A 246 15.93 10.21 -6.03
CA SER A 246 16.73 11.20 -5.30
C SER A 246 16.77 11.00 -3.77
N LEU A 247 15.87 10.18 -3.21
CA LEU A 247 15.82 9.83 -1.78
C LEU A 247 16.51 8.51 -1.46
N ALA A 248 16.81 7.69 -2.48
CA ALA A 248 17.31 6.34 -2.31
C ALA A 248 18.76 6.29 -1.88
N ASN A 249 19.13 5.22 -1.15
CA ASN A 249 20.53 4.85 -0.94
C ASN A 249 21.11 4.17 -2.19
N ASP A 250 20.24 3.45 -2.93
CA ASP A 250 20.63 2.73 -4.15
C ASP A 250 19.44 2.56 -5.11
N ILE A 251 19.73 2.19 -6.36
CA ILE A 251 18.74 1.97 -7.41
C ILE A 251 19.01 0.60 -8.03
N THR A 252 17.95 -0.18 -8.29
CA THR A 252 18.11 -1.49 -8.93
C THR A 252 18.61 -1.33 -10.38
N GLU A 253 19.47 -2.23 -10.83
CA GLU A 253 19.97 -2.23 -12.21
C GLU A 253 18.87 -2.54 -13.24
N TYR A 254 17.89 -3.35 -12.83
CA TYR A 254 16.77 -3.79 -13.64
C TYR A 254 15.44 -3.27 -13.08
N ASP A 255 14.45 -3.13 -13.96
CA ASP A 255 13.09 -2.75 -13.61
C ASP A 255 12.28 -3.95 -13.04
N ASN A 256 11.00 -3.71 -12.75
CA ASN A 256 10.08 -4.73 -12.25
C ASN A 256 9.76 -5.83 -13.28
N GLU A 257 9.87 -5.55 -14.60
CA GLU A 257 9.69 -6.53 -15.67
C GLU A 257 10.85 -7.53 -15.75
N HIS A 258 12.03 -7.13 -15.31
CA HIS A 258 13.27 -7.90 -15.40
C HIS A 258 13.78 -8.35 -14.02
N ASP A 259 12.86 -8.52 -13.05
CA ASP A 259 13.15 -9.01 -11.70
C ASP A 259 14.16 -8.17 -10.91
N GLY A 260 14.13 -6.84 -11.08
CA GLY A 260 15.11 -5.93 -10.48
C GLY A 260 15.22 -6.08 -8.97
N LEU A 261 14.09 -6.22 -8.27
CA LEU A 261 14.07 -6.46 -6.82
C LEU A 261 14.81 -7.76 -6.45
N ALA A 262 14.48 -8.86 -7.13
CA ALA A 262 15.03 -10.16 -6.79
C ALA A 262 16.54 -10.24 -7.06
N ARG A 263 17.01 -9.76 -8.21
CA ARG A 263 18.42 -9.71 -8.57
C ARG A 263 19.21 -8.88 -7.57
N TYR A 264 18.69 -7.72 -7.21
CA TYR A 264 19.30 -6.87 -6.21
C TYR A 264 19.39 -7.55 -4.84
N LEU A 265 18.29 -8.15 -4.39
CA LEU A 265 18.20 -8.78 -3.07
C LEU A 265 19.08 -10.01 -2.96
N GLU A 266 19.15 -10.84 -4.02
CA GLU A 266 20.01 -12.04 -4.08
C GLU A 266 21.48 -11.67 -3.94
N ASP A 267 21.96 -10.64 -4.67
CA ASP A 267 23.33 -10.14 -4.58
C ASP A 267 23.60 -9.48 -3.22
N TYR A 268 22.72 -8.60 -2.77
CA TYR A 268 22.87 -7.87 -1.50
C TYR A 268 22.95 -8.80 -0.28
N LEU A 269 22.14 -9.84 -0.24
CA LEU A 269 22.09 -10.82 0.85
C LEU A 269 23.05 -12.01 0.63
N LYS A 270 23.65 -12.14 -0.56
CA LYS A 270 24.48 -13.28 -0.97
C LYS A 270 23.73 -14.62 -0.79
N LEU A 271 22.50 -14.64 -1.28
CA LEU A 271 21.67 -15.85 -1.24
C LEU A 271 22.23 -16.87 -2.23
N ALA A 272 22.51 -18.08 -1.73
CA ALA A 272 23.02 -19.18 -2.56
C ALA A 272 21.87 -19.97 -3.24
#